data_f084529c6e2c80755225c70078f0d045
#
_entry.id   f084529c6e2c80755225c70078f0d045
#
_cell.length_a   1.000
_cell.length_b   1.000
_cell.length_c   1.000
_cell.angle_alpha   90.00
_cell.angle_beta   90.00
_cell.angle_gamma   90.00
#
_symmetry.space_group_name_H-M   'P 1'
#
loop_
_entity.id
_entity.type
_entity.pdbx_description
1 polymer ?
#
loop_
_entity_poly.entity_id
_entity_poly.type
_entity_poly.pdbx_seq_one_letter_code
_entity_poly.pdbx_strand_id
1 'polypeptide(L)'
;MRYDLLKTFDKIYIINLHGSTMRSESTPELKDQCIFDIMQGVSINIFIKKKDKDASSLAQVFYKDIYGSRKFKLDFLAENQLSTVDFQEIVPSAPLYIFRPHDNHLQEVYESGFKIDKLMPNCVQGFKTDRDNLAIQYSKEDIENIAFDMLNTTLPDNDFKLKYNVKDNRDWSLSKARQQIRNKKNWNDSIVKIQYRPFDVRWTLFDKTLITYPRPLIEQNFIRHANIALGIGKSGNVMGDSEWSLVSISDIAMDINVIPRGGIYLFPLYIYEGMLQYANFAPDIVKKIESITKLFMQDCHDTERCENGFLPIDLIDYIYAVLYSPSYRDTYNDFLQSDFPIIPYPNSADYFFSIAEK
;
A
#
# COMPACT_ATOMS: atom_id res chain seq x y z
N MET A 1 4.33 -7.40 -18.04
CA MET A 1 3.09 -7.28 -18.86
C MET A 1 3.14 -6.15 -19.89
N ARG A 2 3.25 -4.83 -19.54
CA ARG A 2 3.28 -3.76 -20.56
C ARG A 2 4.43 -3.93 -21.57
N TYR A 3 5.62 -4.22 -21.11
CA TYR A 3 6.79 -4.50 -21.97
C TYR A 3 6.56 -5.69 -22.90
N ASP A 4 5.86 -6.73 -22.44
CA ASP A 4 5.56 -7.90 -23.29
C ASP A 4 4.56 -7.53 -24.38
N LEU A 5 3.58 -6.64 -24.10
CA LEU A 5 2.69 -6.09 -25.12
C LEU A 5 3.47 -5.31 -26.17
N LEU A 6 4.41 -4.44 -25.76
CA LEU A 6 5.27 -3.70 -26.69
C LEU A 6 6.10 -4.62 -27.59
N LYS A 7 6.61 -5.73 -27.05
CA LYS A 7 7.34 -6.73 -27.85
C LYS A 7 6.43 -7.51 -28.81
N THR A 8 5.19 -7.76 -28.41
CA THR A 8 4.30 -8.66 -29.13
C THR A 8 3.61 -8.00 -30.32
N PHE A 9 3.24 -6.72 -30.19
CA PHE A 9 2.45 -6.01 -31.19
C PHE A 9 3.29 -4.94 -31.91
N ASP A 10 2.86 -4.53 -33.12
CA ASP A 10 3.47 -3.44 -33.88
C ASP A 10 2.88 -2.09 -33.52
N LYS A 11 1.54 -2.05 -33.29
CA LYS A 11 0.83 -0.85 -32.89
C LYS A 11 -0.17 -1.15 -31.80
N ILE A 12 -0.29 -0.22 -30.86
CA ILE A 12 -1.26 -0.25 -29.77
C ILE A 12 -2.01 1.08 -29.78
N TYR A 13 -3.32 1.02 -29.93
CA TYR A 13 -4.20 2.19 -29.84
C TYR A 13 -5.00 2.10 -28.55
N ILE A 14 -5.06 3.19 -27.81
CA ILE A 14 -5.77 3.29 -26.55
C ILE A 14 -6.69 4.49 -26.59
N ILE A 15 -7.99 4.26 -26.46
CA ILE A 15 -8.99 5.30 -26.24
C ILE A 15 -9.46 5.17 -24.80
N ASN A 16 -9.04 6.10 -23.97
CA ASN A 16 -9.45 6.14 -22.56
C ASN A 16 -10.77 6.91 -22.46
N LEU A 17 -11.81 6.19 -22.08
CA LEU A 17 -13.17 6.73 -21.95
C LEU A 17 -13.50 7.18 -20.54
N HIS A 18 -12.55 7.07 -19.61
CA HIS A 18 -12.74 7.52 -18.22
C HIS A 18 -14.07 7.09 -17.59
N GLY A 19 -14.73 7.96 -16.84
CA GLY A 19 -16.05 7.72 -16.26
C GLY A 19 -16.03 6.99 -14.92
N SER A 20 -14.89 6.94 -14.23
CA SER A 20 -14.82 6.34 -12.90
C SER A 20 -15.60 7.19 -11.89
N THR A 21 -16.61 6.57 -11.25
CA THR A 21 -17.29 7.17 -10.10
C THR A 21 -16.54 6.91 -8.79
N MET A 22 -15.54 6.04 -8.81
CA MET A 22 -14.67 5.74 -7.67
C MET A 22 -13.55 6.76 -7.51
N ARG A 23 -13.16 7.41 -8.60
CA ARG A 23 -12.22 8.54 -8.64
C ARG A 23 -13.00 9.76 -9.08
N SER A 24 -12.79 10.90 -8.41
CA SER A 24 -13.42 12.16 -8.82
C SER A 24 -12.76 12.67 -10.11
N GLU A 25 -13.06 12.02 -11.23
CA GLU A 25 -12.57 12.42 -12.56
C GLU A 25 -13.42 13.53 -13.18
N SER A 26 -14.53 13.92 -12.55
CA SER A 26 -15.38 15.03 -13.00
C SER A 26 -14.85 16.36 -12.46
N THR A 27 -14.61 17.31 -13.37
CA THR A 27 -14.40 18.71 -12.99
C THR A 27 -15.74 19.41 -12.77
N PRO A 28 -15.79 20.56 -12.06
CA PRO A 28 -17.04 21.34 -11.89
C PRO A 28 -17.70 21.71 -13.23
N GLU A 29 -16.89 21.80 -14.28
CA GLU A 29 -17.30 22.20 -15.64
C GLU A 29 -17.66 21.02 -16.53
N LEU A 30 -17.17 19.82 -16.24
CA LEU A 30 -17.35 18.63 -17.07
C LEU A 30 -17.78 17.42 -16.23
N LYS A 31 -19.07 17.08 -16.29
CA LYS A 31 -19.60 15.86 -15.67
C LYS A 31 -19.21 14.66 -16.53
N ASP A 32 -18.14 13.97 -16.14
CA ASP A 32 -17.71 12.76 -16.81
C ASP A 32 -18.56 11.55 -16.41
N GLN A 33 -18.98 10.72 -17.37
CA GLN A 33 -19.85 9.58 -17.14
C GLN A 33 -19.25 8.31 -17.73
N CYS A 34 -19.38 7.19 -17.00
CA CYS A 34 -19.05 5.88 -17.55
C CYS A 34 -20.04 5.50 -18.68
N ILE A 35 -19.53 4.87 -19.73
CA ILE A 35 -20.38 4.37 -20.83
C ILE A 35 -21.17 3.12 -20.44
N PHE A 36 -20.76 2.42 -19.37
CA PHE A 36 -21.46 1.29 -18.79
C PHE A 36 -21.99 1.61 -17.40
N ASP A 37 -22.90 0.78 -16.89
CA ASP A 37 -23.45 0.90 -15.53
C ASP A 37 -22.50 0.23 -14.51
N ILE A 38 -21.24 0.68 -14.47
CA ILE A 38 -20.20 0.24 -13.55
C ILE A 38 -19.50 1.44 -12.93
N MET A 39 -18.84 1.21 -11.80
CA MET A 39 -18.16 2.28 -11.04
C MET A 39 -16.74 2.58 -11.58
N GLN A 40 -16.16 1.68 -12.35
CA GLN A 40 -14.81 1.81 -12.90
C GLN A 40 -14.82 2.57 -14.22
N GLY A 41 -13.78 3.38 -14.46
CA GLY A 41 -13.49 3.93 -15.78
C GLY A 41 -13.09 2.82 -16.76
N VAL A 42 -13.33 3.05 -18.02
CA VAL A 42 -13.07 2.04 -19.08
C VAL A 42 -12.24 2.62 -20.21
N SER A 43 -11.51 1.74 -20.89
CA SER A 43 -10.76 2.08 -22.10
C SER A 43 -10.97 1.02 -23.19
N ILE A 44 -10.86 1.46 -24.44
CA ILE A 44 -10.80 0.59 -25.63
C ILE A 44 -9.33 0.46 -26.00
N ASN A 45 -8.86 -0.77 -26.12
CA ASN A 45 -7.48 -1.06 -26.50
C ASN A 45 -7.46 -1.93 -27.75
N ILE A 46 -6.79 -1.46 -28.81
CA ILE A 46 -6.68 -2.15 -30.09
C ILE A 46 -5.22 -2.49 -30.33
N PHE A 47 -4.93 -3.78 -30.46
CA PHE A 47 -3.59 -4.31 -30.63
C PHE A 47 -3.44 -4.84 -32.06
N ILE A 48 -2.47 -4.31 -32.80
CA ILE A 48 -2.19 -4.71 -34.18
C ILE A 48 -0.85 -5.44 -34.24
N LYS A 49 -0.86 -6.67 -34.76
CA LYS A 49 0.32 -7.47 -35.04
C LYS A 49 0.39 -7.80 -36.52
N LYS A 50 1.50 -7.45 -37.15
CA LYS A 50 1.80 -7.81 -38.54
C LYS A 50 2.42 -9.22 -38.60
N LYS A 51 2.33 -9.88 -39.76
CA LYS A 51 2.91 -11.23 -39.91
C LYS A 51 4.43 -11.24 -39.73
N ASP A 52 5.08 -10.18 -40.21
CA ASP A 52 6.56 -10.07 -40.25
C ASP A 52 7.04 -9.00 -39.24
N LYS A 53 6.57 -9.12 -37.98
CA LYS A 53 7.02 -8.21 -36.93
C LYS A 53 8.51 -8.39 -36.67
N ASP A 54 9.27 -7.29 -36.71
CA ASP A 54 10.65 -7.26 -36.25
C ASP A 54 10.70 -7.48 -34.72
N ALA A 55 11.33 -8.58 -34.31
CA ALA A 55 11.47 -8.96 -32.91
C ALA A 55 12.28 -7.95 -32.07
N SER A 56 13.07 -7.10 -32.71
CA SER A 56 13.88 -6.06 -32.06
C SER A 56 13.11 -4.76 -31.82
N SER A 57 11.99 -4.52 -32.54
CA SER A 57 11.23 -3.29 -32.46
C SER A 57 10.12 -3.37 -31.38
N LEU A 58 9.95 -2.30 -30.63
CA LEU A 58 8.81 -2.11 -29.73
C LEU A 58 7.61 -1.53 -30.49
N ALA A 59 6.40 -1.82 -30.02
CA ALA A 59 5.19 -1.27 -30.59
C ALA A 59 5.13 0.25 -30.49
N GLN A 60 4.62 0.91 -31.53
CA GLN A 60 4.16 2.29 -31.42
C GLN A 60 2.87 2.34 -30.62
N VAL A 61 2.77 3.30 -29.70
CA VAL A 61 1.60 3.45 -28.83
C VAL A 61 0.91 4.78 -29.13
N PHE A 62 -0.39 4.72 -29.36
CA PHE A 62 -1.25 5.84 -29.71
C PHE A 62 -2.34 5.97 -28.67
N TYR A 63 -2.52 7.16 -28.12
CA TYR A 63 -3.39 7.40 -26.98
C TYR A 63 -4.37 8.56 -27.25
N LYS A 64 -5.60 8.42 -26.77
CA LYS A 64 -6.64 9.46 -26.80
C LYS A 64 -7.48 9.41 -25.53
N ASP A 65 -7.67 10.57 -24.90
CA ASP A 65 -8.64 10.78 -23.82
C ASP A 65 -9.96 11.30 -24.37
N ILE A 66 -11.07 10.75 -23.86
CA ILE A 66 -12.44 11.19 -24.15
C ILE A 66 -13.18 11.38 -22.83
N TYR A 67 -13.46 12.62 -22.50
CA TYR A 67 -14.27 13.02 -21.36
C TYR A 67 -15.66 13.48 -21.79
N GLY A 68 -16.66 13.37 -20.91
CA GLY A 68 -17.97 13.91 -21.12
C GLY A 68 -19.12 12.96 -20.79
N SER A 69 -20.32 13.29 -21.25
CA SER A 69 -21.50 12.46 -21.03
C SER A 69 -21.41 11.12 -21.75
N ARG A 70 -22.12 10.11 -21.23
CA ARG A 70 -22.25 8.79 -21.88
C ARG A 70 -22.65 8.92 -23.35
N LYS A 71 -23.64 9.79 -23.62
CA LYS A 71 -24.12 10.02 -24.99
C LYS A 71 -23.01 10.56 -25.89
N PHE A 72 -22.29 11.59 -25.46
CA PHE A 72 -21.19 12.18 -26.21
C PHE A 72 -20.11 11.14 -26.57
N LYS A 73 -19.73 10.30 -25.61
CA LYS A 73 -18.72 9.24 -25.82
C LYS A 73 -19.21 8.19 -26.83
N LEU A 74 -20.48 7.80 -26.75
CA LEU A 74 -21.07 6.85 -27.70
C LEU A 74 -21.20 7.45 -29.12
N ASP A 75 -21.64 8.69 -29.22
CA ASP A 75 -21.71 9.42 -30.49
C ASP A 75 -20.30 9.54 -31.11
N PHE A 76 -19.29 9.93 -30.33
CA PHE A 76 -17.89 9.96 -30.75
C PHE A 76 -17.41 8.62 -31.32
N LEU A 77 -17.71 7.52 -30.65
CA LEU A 77 -17.29 6.17 -31.10
C LEU A 77 -18.05 5.74 -32.35
N ALA A 78 -19.29 6.17 -32.56
CA ALA A 78 -20.08 5.84 -33.72
C ALA A 78 -19.67 6.65 -34.98
N GLU A 79 -19.25 7.88 -34.77
CA GLU A 79 -18.90 8.81 -35.85
C GLU A 79 -17.44 8.71 -36.31
N ASN A 80 -16.56 8.10 -35.53
CA ASN A 80 -15.13 8.03 -35.77
C ASN A 80 -14.66 6.63 -36.14
N GLN A 81 -13.68 6.59 -37.05
CA GLN A 81 -12.88 5.40 -37.37
C GLN A 81 -11.48 5.56 -36.78
N LEU A 82 -10.74 4.47 -36.67
CA LEU A 82 -9.37 4.49 -36.15
C LEU A 82 -8.46 5.49 -36.87
N SER A 83 -8.72 5.74 -38.17
CA SER A 83 -7.97 6.69 -39.00
C SER A 83 -8.38 8.14 -38.82
N THR A 84 -9.55 8.42 -38.22
CA THR A 84 -10.07 9.79 -38.03
C THR A 84 -9.87 10.32 -36.64
N VAL A 85 -9.60 9.43 -35.67
CA VAL A 85 -9.29 9.85 -34.30
C VAL A 85 -7.90 10.50 -34.25
N ASP A 86 -7.84 11.69 -33.71
CA ASP A 86 -6.59 12.42 -33.46
C ASP A 86 -5.90 11.83 -32.23
N PHE A 87 -5.05 10.83 -32.47
CA PHE A 87 -4.26 10.18 -31.43
C PHE A 87 -2.96 10.92 -31.17
N GLN A 88 -2.59 11.04 -29.90
CA GLN A 88 -1.24 11.39 -29.50
C GLN A 88 -0.36 10.14 -29.51
N GLU A 89 0.76 10.15 -30.23
CA GLU A 89 1.78 9.12 -30.12
C GLU A 89 2.53 9.31 -28.79
N ILE A 90 2.69 8.24 -28.03
CA ILE A 90 3.45 8.22 -26.77
C ILE A 90 4.60 7.24 -26.87
N VAL A 91 5.70 7.54 -26.18
CA VAL A 91 6.89 6.70 -26.15
C VAL A 91 7.05 6.13 -24.74
N PRO A 92 6.53 4.90 -24.49
CA PRO A 92 6.67 4.28 -23.20
C PRO A 92 8.13 3.96 -22.87
N SER A 93 8.62 4.43 -21.72
CA SER A 93 9.99 4.21 -21.25
C SER A 93 10.07 3.21 -20.09
N ALA A 94 11.23 2.53 -19.97
CA ALA A 94 11.55 1.68 -18.83
C ALA A 94 11.54 2.50 -17.53
N PRO A 95 11.32 1.87 -16.36
CA PRO A 95 10.94 0.47 -16.16
C PRO A 95 9.41 0.24 -16.20
N LEU A 96 8.60 1.30 -16.15
CA LEU A 96 7.14 1.20 -15.98
C LEU A 96 6.38 1.03 -17.30
N TYR A 97 6.94 1.50 -18.41
CA TYR A 97 6.30 1.48 -19.74
C TYR A 97 4.84 1.94 -19.68
N ILE A 98 4.63 3.16 -19.21
CA ILE A 98 3.28 3.73 -19.02
C ILE A 98 2.62 4.00 -20.37
N PHE A 99 1.36 3.57 -20.53
CA PHE A 99 0.57 3.69 -21.77
C PHE A 99 -0.42 4.86 -21.70
N ARG A 100 0.02 5.96 -21.12
CA ARG A 100 -0.69 7.26 -21.13
C ARG A 100 0.33 8.38 -21.24
N PRO A 101 -0.08 9.58 -21.70
CA PRO A 101 0.80 10.74 -21.68
C PRO A 101 1.32 10.99 -20.26
N HIS A 102 2.62 11.17 -20.13
CA HIS A 102 3.30 11.52 -18.88
C HIS A 102 4.62 12.21 -19.23
N ASP A 103 5.17 12.95 -18.26
CA ASP A 103 6.46 13.61 -18.40
C ASP A 103 7.60 12.60 -18.17
N ASN A 104 8.32 12.27 -19.25
CA ASN A 104 9.46 11.35 -19.18
C ASN A 104 10.62 11.90 -18.32
N HIS A 105 10.85 13.23 -18.35
CA HIS A 105 11.88 13.83 -17.51
C HIS A 105 11.53 13.73 -16.03
N LEU A 106 10.27 13.98 -15.68
CA LEU A 106 9.78 13.79 -14.33
C LEU A 106 9.92 12.34 -13.87
N GLN A 107 9.67 11.38 -14.77
CA GLN A 107 9.89 9.96 -14.47
C GLN A 107 11.36 9.66 -14.16
N GLU A 108 12.31 10.16 -14.97
CA GLU A 108 13.75 9.95 -14.75
C GLU A 108 14.18 10.53 -13.39
N VAL A 109 13.72 11.73 -13.04
CA VAL A 109 14.00 12.35 -11.75
C VAL A 109 13.43 11.50 -10.61
N TYR A 110 12.19 11.05 -10.72
CA TYR A 110 11.56 10.19 -9.71
C TYR A 110 12.33 8.88 -9.52
N GLU A 111 12.72 8.22 -10.60
CA GLU A 111 13.41 6.93 -10.59
C GLU A 111 14.88 7.04 -10.15
N SER A 112 15.44 8.23 -10.09
CA SER A 112 16.80 8.45 -9.54
C SER A 112 16.89 8.21 -8.03
N GLY A 113 15.76 8.17 -7.33
CA GLY A 113 15.64 7.90 -5.90
C GLY A 113 15.81 6.42 -5.52
N PHE A 114 15.40 6.08 -4.30
CA PHE A 114 15.36 4.69 -3.83
C PHE A 114 13.93 4.25 -3.51
N LYS A 115 13.59 3.04 -3.92
CA LYS A 115 12.27 2.47 -3.67
C LYS A 115 12.17 1.93 -2.25
N ILE A 116 11.04 2.17 -1.58
CA ILE A 116 10.84 1.78 -0.17
C ILE A 116 11.02 0.28 0.04
N ASP A 117 10.46 -0.57 -0.80
CA ASP A 117 10.57 -2.02 -0.68
C ASP A 117 11.97 -2.57 -1.05
N LYS A 118 12.83 -1.71 -1.60
CA LYS A 118 14.26 -2.02 -1.79
C LYS A 118 15.09 -1.58 -0.61
N LEU A 119 14.78 -0.43 -0.02
CA LEU A 119 15.43 0.00 1.22
C LEU A 119 15.04 -0.89 2.40
N MET A 120 13.74 -1.19 2.54
CA MET A 120 13.18 -1.98 3.66
C MET A 120 12.65 -3.32 3.14
N PRO A 121 13.51 -4.34 2.97
CA PRO A 121 13.15 -5.57 2.28
C PRO A 121 12.17 -6.45 3.07
N ASN A 122 12.15 -6.33 4.39
CA ASN A 122 11.21 -7.06 5.23
C ASN A 122 9.92 -6.25 5.38
N CYS A 123 8.89 -6.63 4.65
CA CYS A 123 7.57 -6.02 4.75
C CYS A 123 6.46 -7.07 4.66
N VAL A 124 5.31 -6.75 5.23
CA VAL A 124 4.14 -7.64 5.21
C VAL A 124 2.86 -6.82 5.23
N GLN A 125 1.80 -7.34 4.64
CA GLN A 125 0.47 -6.74 4.80
C GLN A 125 0.04 -6.74 6.26
N GLY A 126 -0.74 -5.73 6.67
CA GLY A 126 -1.38 -5.68 7.96
C GLY A 126 -2.15 -6.97 8.31
N PHE A 127 -2.33 -7.24 9.58
CA PHE A 127 -3.08 -8.41 10.01
C PHE A 127 -4.57 -8.28 9.62
N LYS A 128 -5.28 -9.41 9.56
CA LYS A 128 -6.70 -9.44 9.18
C LYS A 128 -7.49 -10.39 10.07
N THR A 129 -8.58 -9.93 10.63
CA THR A 129 -9.44 -10.71 11.54
C THR A 129 -10.54 -11.49 10.83
N ASP A 130 -11.17 -10.92 9.80
CA ASP A 130 -12.41 -11.36 9.14
C ASP A 130 -13.63 -11.47 10.09
N ARG A 131 -13.48 -11.00 11.34
CA ARG A 131 -14.51 -10.98 12.38
C ARG A 131 -14.28 -9.87 13.39
N ASP A 132 -14.17 -8.64 12.91
CA ASP A 132 -13.84 -7.47 13.71
C ASP A 132 -14.76 -7.33 14.93
N ASN A 133 -16.06 -7.62 14.80
CA ASN A 133 -17.04 -7.57 15.91
C ASN A 133 -16.62 -8.43 17.10
N LEU A 134 -15.94 -9.55 16.87
CA LEU A 134 -15.44 -10.43 17.93
C LEU A 134 -14.00 -10.11 18.30
N ALA A 135 -13.16 -9.87 17.32
CA ALA A 135 -11.71 -9.85 17.51
C ALA A 135 -11.16 -8.49 17.90
N ILE A 136 -11.89 -7.39 17.69
CA ILE A 136 -11.41 -6.01 17.90
C ILE A 136 -12.38 -5.28 18.81
N GLN A 137 -11.91 -4.87 20.00
CA GLN A 137 -12.73 -4.26 21.03
C GLN A 137 -12.13 -2.94 21.53
N TYR A 138 -12.96 -2.12 22.17
CA TYR A 138 -12.56 -0.81 22.69
C TYR A 138 -11.71 -0.93 23.97
N SER A 139 -11.93 -1.96 24.77
CA SER A 139 -11.21 -2.17 26.03
C SER A 139 -10.56 -3.54 26.10
N LYS A 140 -9.55 -3.66 26.96
CA LYS A 140 -8.92 -4.95 27.30
C LYS A 140 -9.93 -5.88 27.96
N GLU A 141 -10.77 -5.33 28.83
CA GLU A 141 -11.80 -6.07 29.55
C GLU A 141 -12.82 -6.73 28.60
N ASP A 142 -13.22 -6.06 27.52
CA ASP A 142 -14.13 -6.65 26.53
C ASP A 142 -13.51 -7.87 25.85
N ILE A 143 -12.21 -7.82 25.53
CA ILE A 143 -11.49 -8.98 24.98
C ILE A 143 -11.37 -10.10 25.99
N GLU A 144 -11.10 -9.79 27.26
CA GLU A 144 -11.05 -10.77 28.34
C GLU A 144 -12.40 -11.46 28.54
N ASN A 145 -13.51 -10.70 28.52
CA ASN A 145 -14.87 -11.23 28.59
C ASN A 145 -15.18 -12.18 27.41
N ILE A 146 -14.78 -11.81 26.19
CA ILE A 146 -14.91 -12.69 25.03
C ILE A 146 -14.12 -14.00 25.23
N ALA A 147 -12.89 -13.90 25.72
CA ALA A 147 -12.07 -15.07 25.97
C ALA A 147 -12.68 -15.97 27.08
N PHE A 148 -13.22 -15.39 28.15
CA PHE A 148 -13.94 -16.14 29.17
C PHE A 148 -15.19 -16.84 28.65
N ASP A 149 -15.99 -16.16 27.81
CA ASP A 149 -17.14 -16.77 27.15
C ASP A 149 -16.73 -17.91 26.18
N MET A 150 -15.59 -17.78 25.51
CA MET A 150 -15.05 -18.88 24.69
C MET A 150 -14.62 -20.09 25.54
N LEU A 151 -14.08 -19.84 26.72
CA LEU A 151 -13.67 -20.88 27.69
C LEU A 151 -14.87 -21.52 28.38
N ASN A 152 -15.99 -20.79 28.48
CA ASN A 152 -17.19 -21.25 29.19
C ASN A 152 -17.84 -22.42 28.46
N THR A 153 -17.84 -23.60 29.09
CA THR A 153 -18.41 -24.84 28.54
C THR A 153 -19.93 -24.88 28.63
N THR A 154 -20.55 -24.05 29.49
CA THR A 154 -22.00 -24.00 29.67
C THR A 154 -22.69 -23.06 28.68
N LEU A 155 -21.94 -22.18 28.02
CA LEU A 155 -22.48 -21.28 26.98
C LEU A 155 -22.53 -22.02 25.63
N PRO A 156 -23.74 -22.33 25.08
CA PRO A 156 -23.86 -23.00 23.80
C PRO A 156 -23.25 -22.22 22.65
N ASP A 157 -22.73 -22.90 21.62
CA ASP A 157 -22.12 -22.26 20.45
C ASP A 157 -23.07 -21.33 19.70
N ASN A 158 -24.35 -21.68 19.62
CA ASN A 158 -25.35 -20.83 18.95
C ASN A 158 -25.58 -19.52 19.73
N ASP A 159 -25.65 -19.59 21.05
CA ASP A 159 -25.86 -18.40 21.90
C ASP A 159 -24.63 -17.47 21.86
N PHE A 160 -23.42 -18.06 21.85
CA PHE A 160 -22.21 -17.30 21.64
C PHE A 160 -22.20 -16.60 20.28
N LYS A 161 -22.53 -17.31 19.21
CA LYS A 161 -22.58 -16.75 17.84
C LYS A 161 -23.59 -15.64 17.72
N LEU A 162 -24.74 -15.76 18.38
CA LEU A 162 -25.76 -14.71 18.42
C LEU A 162 -25.25 -13.48 19.22
N LYS A 163 -24.66 -13.72 20.41
CA LYS A 163 -24.16 -12.66 21.30
C LYS A 163 -23.13 -11.77 20.59
N TYR A 164 -22.20 -12.38 19.85
CA TYR A 164 -21.09 -11.67 19.21
C TYR A 164 -21.28 -11.45 17.70
N ASN A 165 -22.42 -11.79 17.16
CA ASN A 165 -22.75 -11.68 15.73
C ASN A 165 -21.66 -12.27 14.84
N VAL A 166 -21.28 -13.51 15.09
CA VAL A 166 -20.24 -14.24 14.34
C VAL A 166 -20.80 -15.51 13.72
N LYS A 167 -20.20 -15.94 12.60
CA LYS A 167 -20.56 -17.17 11.90
C LYS A 167 -19.29 -17.94 11.55
N ASP A 168 -19.41 -19.26 11.55
CA ASP A 168 -18.37 -20.12 10.99
C ASP A 168 -18.23 -19.87 9.49
N ASN A 169 -17.01 -19.97 8.99
CA ASN A 169 -16.71 -19.90 7.58
C ASN A 169 -15.69 -21.00 7.21
N ARG A 170 -15.22 -21.02 5.95
CA ARG A 170 -14.23 -22.01 5.49
C ARG A 170 -12.97 -22.06 6.36
N ASP A 171 -12.49 -20.91 6.81
CA ASP A 171 -11.17 -20.75 7.42
C ASP A 171 -11.23 -20.68 8.96
N TRP A 172 -12.43 -20.53 9.56
CA TRP A 172 -12.62 -20.40 10.99
C TRP A 172 -13.92 -21.04 11.48
N SER A 173 -13.88 -21.72 12.61
CA SER A 173 -15.07 -22.19 13.34
C SER A 173 -14.93 -21.96 14.83
N LEU A 174 -16.04 -21.60 15.50
CA LEU A 174 -16.07 -21.33 16.93
C LEU A 174 -15.60 -22.55 17.74
N SER A 175 -16.02 -23.74 17.37
CA SER A 175 -15.62 -24.97 18.06
C SER A 175 -14.11 -25.17 18.08
N LYS A 176 -13.43 -24.98 16.93
CA LYS A 176 -11.96 -25.04 16.85
C LYS A 176 -11.31 -23.91 17.66
N ALA A 177 -11.83 -22.70 17.57
CA ALA A 177 -11.31 -21.55 18.30
C ALA A 177 -11.41 -21.75 19.83
N ARG A 178 -12.54 -22.27 20.32
CA ARG A 178 -12.71 -22.66 21.74
C ARG A 178 -11.72 -23.75 22.17
N GLN A 179 -11.45 -24.72 21.34
CA GLN A 179 -10.45 -25.76 21.62
C GLN A 179 -9.04 -25.16 21.68
N GLN A 180 -8.69 -24.28 20.76
CA GLN A 180 -7.38 -23.62 20.71
C GLN A 180 -7.13 -22.79 21.97
N ILE A 181 -8.08 -21.93 22.39
CA ILE A 181 -7.89 -21.08 23.56
C ILE A 181 -7.79 -21.91 24.85
N ARG A 182 -8.55 -23.02 24.97
CA ARG A 182 -8.45 -23.94 26.14
C ARG A 182 -7.08 -24.59 26.25
N ASN A 183 -6.42 -24.87 25.13
CA ASN A 183 -5.10 -25.49 25.12
C ASN A 183 -3.97 -24.47 25.37
N LYS A 184 -4.26 -23.17 25.37
CA LYS A 184 -3.28 -22.09 25.55
C LYS A 184 -3.27 -21.64 27.02
N LYS A 185 -2.22 -21.97 27.77
CA LYS A 185 -2.13 -21.65 29.21
C LYS A 185 -2.14 -20.14 29.48
N ASN A 186 -1.47 -19.33 28.64
CA ASN A 186 -1.25 -17.90 28.85
C ASN A 186 -1.87 -17.11 27.71
N TRP A 187 -3.14 -17.33 27.39
CA TRP A 187 -3.82 -16.62 26.32
C TRP A 187 -3.91 -15.11 26.57
N ASN A 188 -4.00 -14.69 27.83
CA ASN A 188 -4.05 -13.28 28.26
C ASN A 188 -2.80 -12.48 27.88
N ASP A 189 -1.62 -13.13 27.79
CA ASP A 189 -0.38 -12.48 27.35
C ASP A 189 -0.43 -12.04 25.88
N SER A 190 -1.38 -12.57 25.13
CA SER A 190 -1.61 -12.20 23.73
C SER A 190 -2.64 -11.08 23.54
N ILE A 191 -3.17 -10.50 24.65
CA ILE A 191 -4.06 -9.35 24.57
C ILE A 191 -3.22 -8.09 24.41
N VAL A 192 -3.31 -7.45 23.26
CA VAL A 192 -2.48 -6.30 22.88
C VAL A 192 -3.30 -5.17 22.28
N LYS A 193 -2.73 -3.97 22.28
CA LYS A 193 -3.23 -2.85 21.50
C LYS A 193 -2.86 -3.00 20.04
N ILE A 194 -3.73 -2.52 19.17
CA ILE A 194 -3.54 -2.49 17.73
C ILE A 194 -4.00 -1.16 17.15
N GLN A 195 -3.38 -0.73 16.06
CA GLN A 195 -3.86 0.37 15.24
C GLN A 195 -4.96 -0.15 14.32
N TYR A 196 -6.22 0.16 14.64
CA TYR A 196 -7.37 -0.33 13.89
C TYR A 196 -7.70 0.57 12.70
N ARG A 197 -7.76 1.91 12.94
CA ARG A 197 -7.95 2.94 11.92
C ARG A 197 -7.05 4.14 12.24
N PRO A 198 -6.90 5.14 11.39
CA PRO A 198 -6.14 6.33 11.73
C PRO A 198 -6.64 6.91 13.05
N PHE A 199 -5.73 7.08 14.02
CA PHE A 199 -6.02 7.58 15.37
C PHE A 199 -7.01 6.75 16.21
N ASP A 200 -7.37 5.54 15.77
CA ASP A 200 -8.25 4.61 16.48
C ASP A 200 -7.45 3.39 16.93
N VAL A 201 -7.05 3.38 18.20
CA VAL A 201 -6.34 2.28 18.85
C VAL A 201 -7.33 1.41 19.61
N ARG A 202 -7.28 0.11 19.39
CA ARG A 202 -8.18 -0.87 20.02
C ARG A 202 -7.41 -2.05 20.58
N TRP A 203 -8.14 -2.98 21.19
CA TRP A 203 -7.59 -4.18 21.78
C TRP A 203 -7.99 -5.42 20.98
N THR A 204 -7.10 -6.40 20.94
CA THR A 204 -7.36 -7.72 20.35
C THR A 204 -6.62 -8.80 21.12
N LEU A 205 -7.11 -10.02 21.05
CA LEU A 205 -6.33 -11.21 21.36
C LEU A 205 -5.56 -11.60 20.09
N PHE A 206 -4.26 -11.26 20.03
CA PHE A 206 -3.43 -11.46 18.83
C PHE A 206 -3.01 -12.93 18.70
N ASP A 207 -3.95 -13.73 18.26
CA ASP A 207 -3.80 -15.18 18.11
C ASP A 207 -4.71 -15.70 16.97
N LYS A 208 -4.34 -16.81 16.37
CA LYS A 208 -5.16 -17.49 15.34
C LYS A 208 -6.55 -17.87 15.80
N THR A 209 -6.79 -17.89 17.10
CA THR A 209 -8.13 -18.10 17.70
C THR A 209 -9.12 -17.03 17.23
N LEU A 210 -8.70 -15.76 17.15
CA LEU A 210 -9.53 -14.63 16.74
C LEU A 210 -9.09 -14.00 15.42
N ILE A 211 -7.81 -14.10 15.03
CA ILE A 211 -7.24 -13.45 13.84
C ILE A 211 -7.03 -14.49 12.74
N THR A 212 -7.59 -14.25 11.56
CA THR A 212 -7.43 -15.16 10.40
C THR A 212 -6.01 -15.13 9.86
N TYR A 213 -5.44 -13.93 9.72
CA TYR A 213 -4.09 -13.72 9.18
C TYR A 213 -3.26 -12.84 10.13
N PRO A 214 -2.68 -13.40 11.22
CA PRO A 214 -1.88 -12.63 12.17
C PRO A 214 -0.54 -12.16 11.60
N ARG A 215 -0.03 -12.82 10.58
CA ARG A 215 1.25 -12.54 9.92
C ARG A 215 2.46 -12.77 10.86
N PRO A 216 3.28 -13.78 10.59
CA PRO A 216 4.44 -14.09 11.46
C PRO A 216 5.38 -12.90 11.68
N LEU A 217 5.63 -12.08 10.64
CA LEU A 217 6.47 -10.89 10.75
C LEU A 217 5.91 -9.87 11.76
N ILE A 218 4.58 -9.69 11.82
CA ILE A 218 3.93 -8.80 12.79
C ILE A 218 4.05 -9.37 14.20
N GLU A 219 3.74 -10.65 14.37
CA GLU A 219 3.86 -11.31 15.67
C GLU A 219 5.28 -11.19 16.24
N GLN A 220 6.28 -11.50 15.41
CA GLN A 220 7.68 -11.47 15.81
C GLN A 220 8.16 -10.07 16.14
N ASN A 221 7.80 -9.05 15.36
CA ASN A 221 8.43 -7.73 15.45
C ASN A 221 7.59 -6.68 16.20
N PHE A 222 6.29 -6.90 16.47
CA PHE A 222 5.43 -5.91 17.14
C PHE A 222 4.68 -6.46 18.35
N ILE A 223 4.44 -7.78 18.44
CA ILE A 223 3.74 -8.34 19.58
C ILE A 223 4.73 -8.71 20.68
N ARG A 224 5.93 -9.14 20.31
CA ARG A 224 6.97 -9.57 21.23
C ARG A 224 8.00 -8.49 21.56
N HIS A 225 8.07 -7.45 20.75
CA HIS A 225 9.09 -6.40 20.86
C HIS A 225 8.47 -5.04 20.59
N ALA A 226 9.00 -4.00 21.25
CA ALA A 226 8.72 -2.62 20.88
C ALA A 226 9.38 -2.30 19.52
N ASN A 227 8.63 -1.66 18.64
CA ASN A 227 9.10 -1.34 17.29
C ASN A 227 8.32 -0.15 16.72
N ILE A 228 8.77 0.36 15.58
CA ILE A 228 8.05 1.34 14.79
C ILE A 228 7.83 0.76 13.40
N ALA A 229 6.65 0.93 12.83
CA ALA A 229 6.35 0.56 11.46
C ALA A 229 6.05 1.79 10.62
N LEU A 230 6.68 1.88 9.46
CA LEU A 230 6.17 2.67 8.36
C LEU A 230 5.10 1.85 7.63
N GLY A 231 3.88 2.35 7.60
CA GLY A 231 2.76 1.73 6.90
C GLY A 231 2.53 2.41 5.56
N ILE A 232 2.52 1.64 4.47
CA ILE A 232 2.27 2.17 3.11
C ILE A 232 1.19 1.35 2.42
N GLY A 233 0.14 2.02 1.95
CA GLY A 233 -0.90 1.42 1.12
C GLY A 233 -0.49 1.41 -0.35
N LYS A 234 -0.83 0.32 -1.06
CA LYS A 234 -0.79 0.30 -2.53
C LYS A 234 -2.08 0.87 -3.07
N SER A 235 -1.98 1.91 -3.90
CA SER A 235 -3.16 2.46 -4.54
C SER A 235 -3.74 1.50 -5.58
N GLY A 236 -5.03 1.56 -5.78
CA GLY A 236 -5.80 0.67 -6.65
C GLY A 236 -7.11 0.25 -6.01
N ASN A 237 -7.17 0.24 -4.68
CA ASN A 237 -8.36 -0.11 -3.92
C ASN A 237 -8.99 1.07 -3.18
N VAL A 238 -8.35 2.24 -3.16
CA VAL A 238 -8.85 3.44 -2.48
C VAL A 238 -9.97 4.06 -3.30
N MET A 239 -11.10 4.29 -2.67
CA MET A 239 -12.25 4.97 -3.29
C MET A 239 -12.23 6.44 -2.89
N GLY A 240 -12.42 7.31 -3.88
CA GLY A 240 -12.82 8.70 -3.65
C GLY A 240 -11.76 9.75 -3.79
N ASP A 241 -10.49 9.48 -3.55
CA ASP A 241 -9.44 10.50 -3.60
C ASP A 241 -8.58 10.42 -4.86
N SER A 242 -8.44 11.57 -5.51
CA SER A 242 -7.48 11.77 -6.61
C SER A 242 -6.05 11.87 -6.09
N GLU A 243 -5.87 12.20 -4.80
CA GLU A 243 -4.58 12.42 -4.16
C GLU A 243 -4.12 11.18 -3.39
N TRP A 244 -2.84 10.85 -3.55
CA TRP A 244 -2.23 9.77 -2.80
C TRP A 244 -1.93 10.21 -1.35
N SER A 245 -2.51 9.51 -0.37
CA SER A 245 -2.34 9.79 1.07
C SER A 245 -2.09 8.52 1.90
N LEU A 246 -1.59 7.47 1.25
CA LEU A 246 -1.57 6.11 1.78
C LEU A 246 -0.33 5.83 2.63
N VAL A 247 0.00 6.70 3.57
CA VAL A 247 1.12 6.55 4.49
C VAL A 247 0.66 6.74 5.93
N SER A 248 1.20 5.94 6.83
CA SER A 248 0.97 5.99 8.27
C SER A 248 2.22 5.53 9.02
N ILE A 249 2.35 5.92 10.28
CA ILE A 249 3.37 5.40 11.17
C ILE A 249 2.70 4.90 12.46
N SER A 250 3.23 3.84 13.06
CA SER A 250 2.71 3.28 14.31
C SER A 250 3.80 2.52 15.06
N ASP A 251 3.72 2.57 16.38
CA ASP A 251 4.55 1.77 17.30
C ASP A 251 3.89 0.43 17.67
N ILE A 252 2.72 0.14 17.12
CA ILE A 252 1.96 -1.10 17.36
C ILE A 252 1.51 -1.73 16.06
N ALA A 253 1.09 -3.00 16.12
CA ALA A 253 0.60 -3.74 14.95
C ALA A 253 -0.61 -3.07 14.28
N MET A 254 -0.59 -2.98 12.96
CA MET A 254 -1.66 -2.34 12.18
C MET A 254 -2.61 -3.37 11.56
N ASP A 255 -3.92 -3.10 11.63
CA ASP A 255 -4.92 -3.78 10.82
C ASP A 255 -4.70 -3.50 9.33
N ILE A 256 -5.00 -4.47 8.46
CA ILE A 256 -4.83 -4.33 7.01
C ILE A 256 -5.62 -3.14 6.42
N ASN A 257 -6.70 -2.75 7.07
CA ASN A 257 -7.58 -1.65 6.65
C ASN A 257 -7.39 -0.38 7.52
N VAL A 258 -6.22 -0.17 8.14
CA VAL A 258 -5.90 1.12 8.79
C VAL A 258 -6.23 2.26 7.83
N ILE A 259 -5.82 2.15 6.58
CA ILE A 259 -6.31 3.00 5.51
C ILE A 259 -7.45 2.26 4.80
N PRO A 260 -8.69 2.80 4.79
CA PRO A 260 -9.84 2.11 4.24
C PRO A 260 -9.60 1.65 2.81
N ARG A 261 -9.76 0.33 2.57
CA ARG A 261 -9.54 -0.34 1.28
C ARG A 261 -8.12 -0.18 0.68
N GLY A 262 -7.18 0.40 1.43
CA GLY A 262 -5.81 0.65 0.96
C GLY A 262 -4.89 -0.58 1.02
N GLY A 263 -5.21 -1.55 1.87
CA GLY A 263 -4.39 -2.76 2.03
C GLY A 263 -2.96 -2.41 2.47
N ILE A 264 -2.82 -1.86 3.69
CA ILE A 264 -1.53 -1.36 4.17
C ILE A 264 -0.46 -2.44 4.25
N TYR A 265 0.77 -2.11 3.87
CA TYR A 265 1.99 -2.89 4.10
C TYR A 265 2.79 -2.24 5.22
N LEU A 266 3.18 -3.03 6.20
CA LEU A 266 4.02 -2.62 7.31
C LEU A 266 5.47 -2.90 6.97
N PHE A 267 6.30 -1.89 7.13
CA PHE A 267 7.75 -1.93 7.04
C PHE A 267 8.30 -1.68 8.46
N PRO A 268 8.62 -2.72 9.23
CA PRO A 268 9.16 -2.54 10.58
C PRO A 268 10.54 -1.88 10.51
N LEU A 269 10.81 -0.95 11.40
CA LEU A 269 12.12 -0.30 11.49
C LEU A 269 13.21 -1.31 11.91
N TYR A 270 12.90 -2.14 12.88
CA TYR A 270 13.81 -3.18 13.37
C TYR A 270 13.27 -4.57 13.07
N ILE A 271 14.18 -5.47 12.79
CA ILE A 271 13.92 -6.92 12.68
C ILE A 271 14.56 -7.60 13.87
N TYR A 272 13.80 -8.50 14.51
CA TYR A 272 14.24 -9.30 15.63
C TYR A 272 14.35 -10.76 15.21
N GLU A 273 15.54 -11.33 15.33
CA GLU A 273 15.83 -12.75 15.07
C GLU A 273 16.48 -13.37 16.30
N GLY A 274 15.66 -13.99 17.15
CA GLY A 274 16.10 -14.46 18.46
C GLY A 274 16.53 -13.31 19.36
N MET A 275 17.83 -13.24 19.68
CA MET A 275 18.43 -12.15 20.49
C MET A 275 19.01 -11.02 19.61
N LEU A 276 19.03 -11.18 18.31
CA LEU A 276 19.57 -10.17 17.39
C LEU A 276 18.48 -9.14 17.06
N GLN A 277 18.89 -7.88 17.05
CA GLN A 277 18.11 -6.74 16.53
C GLN A 277 18.97 -6.02 15.50
N TYR A 278 18.37 -5.70 14.35
CA TYR A 278 19.04 -4.89 13.33
C TYR A 278 18.03 -4.02 12.59
N ALA A 279 18.50 -2.91 12.01
CA ALA A 279 17.66 -2.05 11.20
C ALA A 279 17.26 -2.75 9.88
N ASN A 280 16.01 -2.61 9.49
CA ASN A 280 15.45 -3.19 8.27
C ASN A 280 15.84 -2.38 7.03
N PHE A 281 17.12 -2.13 6.85
CA PHE A 281 17.62 -1.33 5.73
C PHE A 281 18.64 -2.10 4.89
N ALA A 282 18.51 -1.98 3.57
CA ALA A 282 19.45 -2.54 2.62
C ALA A 282 20.79 -1.78 2.65
N PRO A 283 21.90 -2.45 2.91
CA PRO A 283 23.19 -1.78 3.13
C PRO A 283 23.72 -0.96 1.95
N ASP A 284 23.36 -1.31 0.73
CA ASP A 284 23.78 -0.61 -0.50
C ASP A 284 23.11 0.77 -0.60
N ILE A 285 21.83 0.87 -0.27
CA ILE A 285 21.10 2.13 -0.27
C ILE A 285 21.60 3.03 0.88
N VAL A 286 21.76 2.47 2.08
CA VAL A 286 22.33 3.20 3.22
C VAL A 286 23.70 3.77 2.89
N LYS A 287 24.63 2.96 2.36
CA LYS A 287 25.96 3.43 1.94
C LYS A 287 25.89 4.57 0.92
N LYS A 288 24.91 4.55 0.03
CA LYS A 288 24.72 5.65 -0.92
C LYS A 288 24.28 6.93 -0.20
N ILE A 289 23.36 6.83 0.77
CA ILE A 289 22.94 7.97 1.62
C ILE A 289 24.15 8.51 2.39
N GLU A 290 24.94 7.65 3.05
CA GLU A 290 26.15 7.99 3.78
C GLU A 290 27.18 8.70 2.87
N SER A 291 27.36 8.21 1.64
CA SER A 291 28.30 8.81 0.70
C SER A 291 27.91 10.22 0.26
N ILE A 292 26.61 10.48 0.14
CA ILE A 292 26.08 11.79 -0.25
C ILE A 292 26.10 12.77 0.93
N THR A 293 25.61 12.35 2.08
CA THR A 293 25.45 13.20 3.27
C THR A 293 26.75 13.35 4.05
N LYS A 294 27.73 12.45 3.88
CA LYS A 294 28.93 12.32 4.72
C LYS A 294 28.64 11.98 6.19
N LEU A 295 27.43 11.49 6.44
CA LEU A 295 27.04 10.90 7.71
C LEU A 295 27.23 9.40 7.67
N PHE A 296 27.20 8.72 8.83
CA PHE A 296 27.10 7.27 8.90
C PHE A 296 25.90 6.86 9.75
N MET A 297 25.28 5.74 9.40
CA MET A 297 24.17 5.19 10.19
C MET A 297 24.71 4.54 11.46
N GLN A 298 24.22 4.99 12.60
CA GLN A 298 24.60 4.44 13.91
C GLN A 298 23.93 3.09 14.15
N ASP A 299 24.42 2.37 15.17
CA ASP A 299 23.85 1.09 15.59
C ASP A 299 22.38 1.25 16.03
N CYS A 300 21.60 0.21 15.88
CA CYS A 300 20.19 0.19 16.29
C CYS A 300 19.97 0.30 17.80
N HIS A 301 21.00 0.13 18.61
CA HIS A 301 20.96 0.30 20.06
C HIS A 301 21.34 1.71 20.53
N ASP A 302 21.83 2.56 19.65
CA ASP A 302 22.12 3.96 19.98
C ASP A 302 20.81 4.73 20.13
N THR A 303 20.76 5.61 21.13
CA THR A 303 19.58 6.45 21.43
C THR A 303 19.84 7.94 21.19
N GLU A 304 21.09 8.32 21.00
CA GLU A 304 21.51 9.70 20.78
C GLU A 304 22.39 9.78 19.54
N ARG A 305 22.23 10.84 18.74
CA ARG A 305 23.06 11.11 17.57
C ARG A 305 24.48 11.52 17.99
N CYS A 306 25.48 10.96 17.35
CA CYS A 306 26.85 11.50 17.41
C CYS A 306 27.08 12.55 16.32
N GLU A 307 28.20 13.28 16.40
CA GLU A 307 28.49 14.47 15.57
C GLU A 307 28.30 14.27 14.04
N ASN A 308 28.67 13.08 13.51
CA ASN A 308 28.57 12.77 12.08
C ASN A 308 27.68 11.54 11.85
N GLY A 309 26.73 11.25 12.77
CA GLY A 309 25.88 10.09 12.72
C GLY A 309 24.42 10.43 12.52
N PHE A 310 23.66 9.46 12.03
CA PHE A 310 22.22 9.46 12.08
C PHE A 310 21.70 8.12 12.62
N LEU A 311 20.59 8.18 13.32
CA LEU A 311 19.93 6.99 13.86
C LEU A 311 19.05 6.34 12.78
N PRO A 312 18.77 5.03 12.87
CA PRO A 312 17.80 4.38 11.98
C PRO A 312 16.44 5.09 11.93
N ILE A 313 15.98 5.65 13.06
CA ILE A 313 14.73 6.40 13.11
C ILE A 313 14.77 7.67 12.27
N ASP A 314 15.90 8.38 12.20
CA ASP A 314 16.03 9.60 11.40
C ASP A 314 15.77 9.35 9.91
N LEU A 315 16.12 8.15 9.43
CA LEU A 315 15.84 7.76 8.04
C LEU A 315 14.34 7.51 7.83
N ILE A 316 13.65 6.93 8.81
CA ILE A 316 12.19 6.81 8.78
C ILE A 316 11.52 8.18 8.80
N ASP A 317 11.99 9.09 9.65
CA ASP A 317 11.45 10.45 9.75
C ASP A 317 11.63 11.21 8.43
N TYR A 318 12.82 11.11 7.82
CA TYR A 318 13.07 11.66 6.48
C TYR A 318 12.08 11.10 5.44
N ILE A 319 11.91 9.79 5.38
CA ILE A 319 11.01 9.13 4.45
C ILE A 319 9.56 9.57 4.69
N TYR A 320 9.14 9.58 5.95
CA TYR A 320 7.79 9.97 6.32
C TYR A 320 7.49 11.42 5.96
N ALA A 321 8.40 12.33 6.24
CA ALA A 321 8.27 13.75 5.90
C ALA A 321 8.19 13.97 4.37
N VAL A 322 9.02 13.27 3.58
CA VAL A 322 8.92 13.30 2.11
C VAL A 322 7.55 12.81 1.64
N LEU A 323 7.07 11.67 2.16
CA LEU A 323 5.78 11.10 1.79
C LEU A 323 4.58 11.94 2.27
N TYR A 324 4.77 12.78 3.28
CA TYR A 324 3.75 13.69 3.79
C TYR A 324 3.79 15.07 3.11
N SER A 325 4.84 15.36 2.34
CA SER A 325 4.97 16.63 1.60
C SER A 325 3.89 16.76 0.53
N PRO A 326 3.03 17.81 0.56
CA PRO A 326 2.06 18.06 -0.48
C PRO A 326 2.71 18.19 -1.86
N SER A 327 3.80 18.94 -1.97
CA SER A 327 4.50 19.14 -3.24
C SER A 327 5.04 17.84 -3.83
N TYR A 328 5.57 16.93 -3.00
CA TYR A 328 5.99 15.60 -3.45
C TYR A 328 4.79 14.78 -3.95
N ARG A 329 3.70 14.77 -3.21
CA ARG A 329 2.48 14.03 -3.56
C ARG A 329 1.87 14.54 -4.86
N ASP A 330 1.74 15.84 -5.02
CA ASP A 330 1.17 16.47 -6.22
C ASP A 330 2.04 16.18 -7.45
N THR A 331 3.36 16.38 -7.31
CA THR A 331 4.31 16.17 -8.42
C THR A 331 4.34 14.72 -8.88
N TYR A 332 4.34 13.76 -7.94
CA TYR A 332 4.52 12.34 -8.24
C TYR A 332 3.26 11.49 -8.10
N ASN A 333 2.08 12.11 -8.04
CA ASN A 333 0.80 11.43 -7.80
C ASN A 333 0.59 10.21 -8.71
N ASP A 334 0.86 10.34 -10.00
CA ASP A 334 0.69 9.29 -11.00
C ASP A 334 1.58 8.07 -10.75
N PHE A 335 2.81 8.29 -10.30
CA PHE A 335 3.75 7.22 -9.96
C PHE A 335 3.38 6.56 -8.63
N LEU A 336 3.01 7.35 -7.63
CA LEU A 336 2.54 6.89 -6.32
C LEU A 336 1.29 6.00 -6.41
N GLN A 337 0.43 6.25 -7.39
CA GLN A 337 -0.73 5.42 -7.67
C GLN A 337 -0.40 4.08 -8.36
N SER A 338 0.82 3.89 -8.82
CA SER A 338 1.20 2.70 -9.61
C SER A 338 1.90 1.62 -8.80
N ASP A 339 2.77 1.99 -7.86
CA ASP A 339 3.58 1.07 -7.06
C ASP A 339 4.01 1.72 -5.73
N PHE A 340 4.88 1.05 -4.97
CA PHE A 340 5.50 1.63 -3.78
C PHE A 340 6.31 2.89 -4.12
N PRO A 341 6.26 3.91 -3.23
CA PRO A 341 6.98 5.16 -3.44
C PRO A 341 8.48 5.00 -3.67
N ILE A 342 9.03 5.92 -4.47
CA ILE A 342 10.48 6.09 -4.65
C ILE A 342 10.88 7.41 -3.97
N ILE A 343 11.69 7.33 -2.95
CA ILE A 343 12.12 8.47 -2.14
C ILE A 343 13.38 9.10 -2.75
N PRO A 344 13.45 10.42 -2.93
CA PRO A 344 14.67 11.07 -3.40
C PRO A 344 15.81 10.89 -2.39
N TYR A 345 17.04 10.73 -2.90
CA TYR A 345 18.21 10.81 -2.01
C TYR A 345 18.36 12.22 -1.45
N PRO A 346 18.70 12.39 -0.17
CA PRO A 346 19.08 13.70 0.34
C PRO A 346 20.33 14.24 -0.39
N ASN A 347 20.42 15.52 -0.59
CA ASN A 347 21.56 16.15 -1.28
C ASN A 347 22.69 16.58 -0.34
N SER A 348 22.44 16.63 0.96
CA SER A 348 23.42 17.00 2.01
C SER A 348 22.92 16.54 3.39
N ALA A 349 23.80 16.56 4.40
CA ALA A 349 23.43 16.31 5.80
C ALA A 349 22.41 17.34 6.30
N ASP A 350 22.65 18.63 6.04
CA ASP A 350 21.74 19.71 6.48
C ASP A 350 20.35 19.53 5.88
N TYR A 351 20.28 19.19 4.60
CA TYR A 351 18.99 18.92 3.96
C TYR A 351 18.29 17.68 4.56
N PHE A 352 19.05 16.60 4.81
CA PHE A 352 18.51 15.39 5.43
C PHE A 352 17.84 15.70 6.76
N PHE A 353 18.55 16.35 7.68
CA PHE A 353 18.00 16.69 8.99
C PHE A 353 16.90 17.76 8.92
N SER A 354 17.03 18.75 8.02
CA SER A 354 15.98 19.76 7.85
C SER A 354 14.63 19.17 7.43
N ILE A 355 14.63 18.00 6.81
CA ILE A 355 13.42 17.26 6.43
C ILE A 355 13.00 16.29 7.54
N ALA A 356 13.93 15.53 8.12
CA ALA A 356 13.65 14.54 9.16
C ALA A 356 13.12 15.17 10.46
N GLU A 357 13.44 16.43 10.75
CA GLU A 357 13.02 17.15 11.97
C GLU A 357 11.69 17.94 11.81
N LYS A 358 11.01 17.82 10.69
CA LYS A 358 9.68 18.43 10.44
C LYS A 358 8.53 17.57 10.92
#